data_a6348f41edbe301feadc6c81193ae794
#
_entry.id   a6348f41edbe301feadc6c81193ae794
#
_cell.length_a   1.000
_cell.length_b   1.000
_cell.length_c   1.000
_cell.angle_alpha   90.00
_cell.angle_beta   90.00
_cell.angle_gamma   90.00
#
_symmetry.space_group_name_H-M   'P 1'
#
loop_
_entity.id
_entity.type
_entity.pdbx_description
1 polymer ?
#
loop_
_entity_poly.entity_id
_entity_poly.type
_entity_poly.pdbx_seq_one_letter_code
_entity_poly.pdbx_strand_id
1 'polypeptide(L)'
;MKGRIHSIETFGTVDGPGIRFVLFMQGCALQCAYCHNPDTWDTTIGTQVTVEEVLAKIEPYLEYYRRSGGGITVTGGEPTLQAPFVAELFRECKKRWNLHTALDSSGFCDPQHAKELLEVTDLVLLDLKMMDREGHIKLTSQPNDRILRFTAYLAERQNQIWVRHVLIPGITDSPTDLYEMGRLIGTMPNVQKVELLPYHRMGVYKWQQLGKEYPLEGVREPEKQEVDRANAMVQAGIKAGKEEKKNKVGKPAS
;
A
#
# COMPACT_ATOMS: atom_id res chain seq x y z
N MET A 1 -23.96 4.83 2.12
CA MET A 1 -23.37 3.48 1.88
C MET A 1 -22.80 2.91 3.18
N LYS A 2 -22.67 1.58 3.32
CA LYS A 2 -22.03 0.93 4.50
C LYS A 2 -20.73 0.26 4.07
N GLY A 3 -19.69 0.38 4.91
CA GLY A 3 -18.43 -0.34 4.80
C GLY A 3 -18.22 -1.21 6.03
N ARG A 4 -17.33 -2.19 5.90
CA ARG A 4 -16.91 -3.06 6.99
C ARG A 4 -15.48 -2.74 7.36
N ILE A 5 -15.26 -2.30 8.59
CA ILE A 5 -13.97 -1.88 9.10
C ILE A 5 -13.46 -2.83 10.20
N HIS A 6 -12.15 -2.87 10.34
CA HIS A 6 -11.45 -3.52 11.43
C HIS A 6 -11.28 -2.56 12.62
N SER A 7 -10.64 -1.42 12.40
CA SER A 7 -10.29 -0.45 13.45
C SER A 7 -10.03 0.95 12.89
N ILE A 8 -9.81 1.89 13.80
CA ILE A 8 -9.48 3.27 13.52
C ILE A 8 -8.29 3.69 14.37
N GLU A 9 -7.36 4.45 13.77
CA GLU A 9 -6.30 5.17 14.46
C GLU A 9 -6.42 6.66 14.11
N THR A 10 -6.42 7.53 15.13
CA THR A 10 -6.67 8.97 14.93
C THR A 10 -5.39 9.80 14.78
N PHE A 11 -4.23 9.25 15.08
CA PHE A 11 -2.93 9.93 15.04
C PHE A 11 -1.84 9.12 14.34
N GLY A 12 -2.16 8.47 13.19
CA GLY A 12 -1.17 7.78 12.36
C GLY A 12 -0.11 8.75 11.84
N THR A 13 1.16 8.37 11.95
CA THR A 13 2.32 9.19 11.52
C THR A 13 3.19 8.51 10.47
N VAL A 14 2.86 7.26 10.11
CA VAL A 14 3.62 6.45 9.13
C VAL A 14 2.78 6.03 7.92
N ASP A 15 1.54 6.49 7.84
CA ASP A 15 0.55 6.09 6.84
C ASP A 15 0.35 7.15 5.75
N GLY A 16 1.40 7.91 5.43
CA GLY A 16 1.42 9.00 4.47
C GLY A 16 1.94 10.30 5.06
N PRO A 17 1.77 11.45 4.38
CA PRO A 17 2.27 12.74 4.87
C PRO A 17 1.48 13.25 6.06
N GLY A 18 2.15 13.87 7.02
CA GLY A 18 1.57 14.52 8.19
C GLY A 18 0.88 13.55 9.16
N ILE A 19 0.04 14.10 10.05
CA ILE A 19 -0.79 13.32 10.98
C ILE A 19 -2.06 12.89 10.24
N ARG A 20 -2.46 11.62 10.40
CA ARG A 20 -3.55 11.05 9.62
C ARG A 20 -4.61 10.36 10.48
N PHE A 21 -5.85 10.53 10.07
CA PHE A 21 -6.88 9.57 10.44
C PHE A 21 -6.68 8.31 9.60
N VAL A 22 -6.47 7.17 10.24
CA VAL A 22 -6.23 5.90 9.55
C VAL A 22 -7.43 4.99 9.77
N LEU A 23 -8.08 4.59 8.68
CA LEU A 23 -9.21 3.66 8.69
C LEU A 23 -8.73 2.31 8.17
N PHE A 24 -8.76 1.30 9.03
CA PHE A 24 -8.41 -0.07 8.67
C PHE A 24 -9.65 -0.81 8.19
N MET A 25 -9.66 -1.17 6.91
CA MET A 25 -10.75 -1.94 6.31
C MET A 25 -10.65 -3.42 6.69
N GLN A 26 -11.80 -4.09 6.74
CA GLN A 26 -11.89 -5.53 6.91
C GLN A 26 -11.97 -6.22 5.55
N GLY A 27 -11.30 -7.36 5.40
CA GLY A 27 -11.21 -8.17 4.20
C GLY A 27 -9.89 -7.99 3.44
N CYS A 28 -9.19 -9.08 3.14
CA CYS A 28 -8.00 -9.11 2.29
C CYS A 28 -7.93 -10.42 1.52
N ALA A 29 -7.63 -10.34 0.22
CA ALA A 29 -7.42 -11.53 -0.60
C ALA A 29 -6.00 -12.09 -0.51
N LEU A 30 -5.04 -11.28 -0.02
CA LEU A 30 -3.68 -11.73 0.23
C LEU A 30 -3.57 -12.29 1.65
N GLN A 31 -2.72 -13.33 1.80
CA GLN A 31 -2.37 -13.91 3.09
C GLN A 31 -0.85 -13.80 3.27
N CYS A 32 -0.36 -12.57 3.39
CA CYS A 32 1.08 -12.30 3.48
C CYS A 32 1.68 -12.97 4.72
N ALA A 33 2.77 -13.70 4.57
CA ALA A 33 3.45 -14.41 5.65
C ALA A 33 3.93 -13.49 6.79
N TYR A 34 4.15 -12.21 6.50
CA TYR A 34 4.56 -11.17 7.47
C TYR A 34 3.42 -10.24 7.89
N CYS A 35 2.16 -10.59 7.63
CA CYS A 35 1.05 -9.68 7.88
C CYS A 35 0.97 -9.26 9.34
N HIS A 36 0.89 -7.95 9.58
CA HIS A 36 0.70 -7.40 10.94
C HIS A 36 -0.76 -7.43 11.39
N ASN A 37 -1.70 -7.60 10.43
CA ASN A 37 -3.13 -7.60 10.68
C ASN A 37 -3.80 -8.84 10.05
N PRO A 38 -3.40 -10.08 10.40
CA PRO A 38 -4.00 -11.29 9.86
C PRO A 38 -5.49 -11.43 10.24
N ASP A 39 -5.91 -10.73 11.28
CA ASP A 39 -7.28 -10.55 11.73
C ASP A 39 -8.15 -9.76 10.75
N THR A 40 -7.56 -9.08 9.76
CA THR A 40 -8.30 -8.40 8.69
C THR A 40 -8.63 -9.29 7.47
N TRP A 41 -8.16 -10.53 7.39
CA TRP A 41 -8.34 -11.35 6.18
C TRP A 41 -9.79 -11.77 5.93
N ASP A 42 -10.51 -12.10 7.00
CA ASP A 42 -11.89 -12.56 6.91
C ASP A 42 -12.82 -11.39 6.50
N THR A 43 -13.54 -11.56 5.40
CA THR A 43 -14.48 -10.56 4.88
C THR A 43 -15.82 -10.52 5.61
N THR A 44 -16.10 -11.50 6.47
CA THR A 44 -17.40 -11.67 7.14
C THR A 44 -17.47 -11.03 8.52
N ILE A 45 -16.33 -10.84 9.18
CA ILE A 45 -16.20 -10.22 10.51
C ILE A 45 -15.93 -8.71 10.42
N GLY A 46 -15.73 -8.05 11.57
CA GLY A 46 -15.51 -6.60 11.66
C GLY A 46 -16.80 -5.80 11.83
N THR A 47 -16.66 -4.50 12.01
CA THR A 47 -17.77 -3.59 12.33
C THR A 47 -18.33 -2.93 11.06
N GLN A 48 -19.63 -2.98 10.87
CA GLN A 48 -20.27 -2.21 9.80
C GLN A 48 -20.45 -0.76 10.24
N VAL A 49 -20.03 0.16 9.38
CA VAL A 49 -20.16 1.61 9.59
C VAL A 49 -20.67 2.29 8.32
N THR A 50 -21.37 3.41 8.51
CA THR A 50 -21.72 4.33 7.43
C THR A 50 -20.63 5.37 7.22
N VAL A 51 -20.63 6.03 6.06
CA VAL A 51 -19.73 7.16 5.79
C VAL A 51 -19.90 8.27 6.84
N GLU A 52 -21.14 8.60 7.21
CA GLU A 52 -21.42 9.63 8.21
C GLU A 52 -20.85 9.29 9.61
N GLU A 53 -20.93 8.05 10.03
CA GLU A 53 -20.32 7.61 11.31
C GLU A 53 -18.80 7.73 11.29
N VAL A 54 -18.15 7.50 10.16
CA VAL A 54 -16.69 7.71 10.01
C VAL A 54 -16.36 9.20 10.01
N LEU A 55 -17.10 10.01 9.26
CA LEU A 55 -16.91 11.46 9.20
C LEU A 55 -17.04 12.11 10.58
N ALA A 56 -18.02 11.70 11.37
CA ALA A 56 -18.20 12.18 12.76
C ALA A 56 -16.98 11.85 13.66
N LYS A 57 -16.21 10.80 13.34
CA LYS A 57 -14.98 10.46 14.06
C LYS A 57 -13.76 11.25 13.56
N ILE A 58 -13.76 11.72 12.32
CA ILE A 58 -12.69 12.54 11.72
C ILE A 58 -12.80 13.99 12.22
N GLU A 59 -14.01 14.53 12.29
CA GLU A 59 -14.29 15.95 12.51
C GLU A 59 -13.57 16.56 13.74
N PRO A 60 -13.51 15.90 14.92
CA PRO A 60 -12.84 16.47 16.09
C PRO A 60 -11.34 16.72 15.92
N TYR A 61 -10.70 16.05 14.93
CA TYR A 61 -9.24 16.08 14.73
C TYR A 61 -8.81 16.86 13.49
N LEU A 62 -9.71 17.49 12.76
CA LEU A 62 -9.44 18.18 11.48
C LEU A 62 -8.30 19.19 11.56
N GLU A 63 -8.21 19.93 12.67
CA GLU A 63 -7.17 20.94 12.84
C GLU A 63 -5.76 20.35 12.89
N TYR A 64 -5.60 19.17 13.51
CA TYR A 64 -4.31 18.44 13.54
C TYR A 64 -3.91 18.00 12.14
N TYR A 65 -4.86 17.45 11.37
CA TYR A 65 -4.58 17.00 10.01
C TYR A 65 -4.20 18.16 9.10
N ARG A 66 -4.93 19.27 9.14
CA ARG A 66 -4.65 20.46 8.34
C ARG A 66 -3.29 21.07 8.67
N ARG A 67 -2.97 21.27 9.94
CA ARG A 67 -1.71 21.90 10.38
C ARG A 67 -0.49 21.05 10.05
N SER A 68 -0.62 19.76 10.05
CA SER A 68 0.48 18.85 9.73
C SER A 68 0.66 18.59 8.24
N GLY A 69 -0.24 19.07 7.37
CA GLY A 69 -0.32 18.66 5.97
C GLY A 69 -0.76 17.20 5.79
N GLY A 70 -1.46 16.65 6.79
CA GLY A 70 -1.98 15.30 6.81
C GLY A 70 -3.37 15.15 6.21
N GLY A 71 -4.11 14.15 6.66
CA GLY A 71 -5.44 13.87 6.12
C GLY A 71 -6.02 12.54 6.56
N ILE A 72 -6.72 11.87 5.65
CA ILE A 72 -7.22 10.51 5.86
C ILE A 72 -6.40 9.51 5.05
N THR A 73 -6.09 8.35 5.67
CA THR A 73 -5.60 7.15 4.98
C THR A 73 -6.60 6.01 5.19
N VAL A 74 -6.93 5.32 4.13
CA VAL A 74 -7.66 4.05 4.22
C VAL A 74 -6.72 2.92 3.85
N THR A 75 -6.59 1.96 4.76
CA THR A 75 -5.66 0.82 4.76
C THR A 75 -6.33 -0.42 5.36
N GLY A 76 -5.59 -1.32 5.99
CA GLY A 76 -6.08 -2.45 6.80
C GLY A 76 -5.87 -3.78 6.12
N GLY A 77 -6.94 -4.43 5.66
CA GLY A 77 -6.89 -5.55 4.73
C GLY A 77 -6.55 -5.04 3.32
N GLU A 78 -7.50 -5.10 2.41
CA GLU A 78 -7.38 -4.49 1.08
C GLU A 78 -8.56 -3.55 0.83
N PRO A 79 -8.36 -2.22 0.92
CA PRO A 79 -9.44 -1.24 0.77
C PRO A 79 -10.17 -1.31 -0.56
N THR A 80 -9.49 -1.73 -1.63
CA THR A 80 -10.09 -1.83 -2.97
C THR A 80 -11.18 -2.88 -3.06
N LEU A 81 -11.26 -3.83 -2.11
CA LEU A 81 -12.40 -4.76 -2.01
C LEU A 81 -13.70 -4.02 -1.69
N GLN A 82 -13.62 -2.86 -1.08
CA GLN A 82 -14.74 -2.00 -0.72
C GLN A 82 -14.64 -0.62 -1.40
N ALA A 83 -14.09 -0.58 -2.63
CA ALA A 83 -13.80 0.65 -3.36
C ALA A 83 -14.97 1.66 -3.42
N PRO A 84 -16.23 1.27 -3.61
CA PRO A 84 -17.35 2.23 -3.62
C PRO A 84 -17.53 2.96 -2.27
N PHE A 85 -17.40 2.26 -1.15
CA PHE A 85 -17.48 2.87 0.19
C PHE A 85 -16.33 3.85 0.43
N VAL A 86 -15.11 3.45 0.10
CA VAL A 86 -13.92 4.29 0.28
C VAL A 86 -13.99 5.52 -0.63
N ALA A 87 -14.46 5.36 -1.86
CA ALA A 87 -14.66 6.47 -2.80
C ALA A 87 -15.66 7.50 -2.28
N GLU A 88 -16.80 7.05 -1.73
CA GLU A 88 -17.78 7.94 -1.12
C GLU A 88 -17.20 8.68 0.08
N LEU A 89 -16.48 7.98 0.96
CA LEU A 89 -15.82 8.59 2.12
C LEU A 89 -14.81 9.65 1.71
N PHE A 90 -13.94 9.36 0.75
CA PHE A 90 -12.95 10.32 0.26
C PHE A 90 -13.61 11.53 -0.41
N ARG A 91 -14.65 11.32 -1.19
CA ARG A 91 -15.43 12.40 -1.83
C ARG A 91 -16.03 13.34 -0.79
N GLU A 92 -16.62 12.81 0.27
CA GLU A 92 -17.18 13.62 1.35
C GLU A 92 -16.09 14.33 2.17
N CYS A 93 -14.95 13.69 2.46
CA CYS A 93 -13.81 14.34 3.12
C CYS A 93 -13.28 15.53 2.30
N LYS A 94 -13.15 15.37 0.98
CA LYS A 94 -12.73 16.45 0.08
C LYS A 94 -13.77 17.56 0.01
N LYS A 95 -15.03 17.21 -0.18
CA LYS A 95 -16.13 18.15 -0.33
C LYS A 95 -16.33 19.02 0.92
N ARG A 96 -16.33 18.41 2.12
CA ARG A 96 -16.61 19.11 3.39
C ARG A 96 -15.39 19.87 3.90
N TRP A 97 -14.20 19.33 3.73
CA TRP A 97 -13.02 19.81 4.46
C TRP A 97 -11.78 20.05 3.60
N ASN A 98 -11.85 19.77 2.28
CA ASN A 98 -10.69 19.75 1.39
C ASN A 98 -9.52 18.93 1.97
N LEU A 99 -9.85 17.80 2.59
CA LEU A 99 -8.88 16.97 3.29
C LEU A 99 -8.13 16.09 2.30
N HIS A 100 -6.80 15.97 2.48
CA HIS A 100 -5.94 15.09 1.68
C HIS A 100 -6.28 13.63 1.90
N THR A 101 -6.41 12.86 0.81
CA THR A 101 -6.82 11.44 0.83
C THR A 101 -5.69 10.53 0.37
N ALA A 102 -5.41 9.47 1.13
CA ALA A 102 -4.43 8.46 0.78
C ALA A 102 -5.05 7.06 0.82
N LEU A 103 -4.77 6.28 -0.22
CA LEU A 103 -5.15 4.89 -0.34
C LEU A 103 -3.90 4.03 -0.13
N ASP A 104 -3.88 3.20 0.90
CA ASP A 104 -2.82 2.21 1.14
C ASP A 104 -3.31 0.84 0.68
N SER A 105 -2.70 0.32 -0.37
CA SER A 105 -3.20 -0.86 -1.10
C SER A 105 -2.06 -1.74 -1.59
N SER A 106 -2.30 -3.04 -1.56
CA SER A 106 -1.44 -4.00 -2.24
C SER A 106 -1.57 -3.94 -3.78
N GLY A 107 -2.59 -3.25 -4.29
CA GLY A 107 -2.92 -3.25 -5.71
C GLY A 107 -3.52 -4.56 -6.23
N PHE A 108 -3.91 -5.48 -5.35
CA PHE A 108 -4.52 -6.74 -5.77
C PHE A 108 -6.00 -6.55 -6.10
N CYS A 109 -6.28 -5.76 -7.10
CA CYS A 109 -7.63 -5.48 -7.59
C CYS A 109 -7.70 -5.39 -9.11
N ASP A 110 -8.92 -5.39 -9.64
CA ASP A 110 -9.15 -4.99 -11.03
C ASP A 110 -9.06 -3.45 -11.12
N PRO A 111 -8.23 -2.89 -12.02
CA PRO A 111 -8.12 -1.44 -12.18
C PRO A 111 -9.45 -0.72 -12.41
N GLN A 112 -10.38 -1.34 -13.14
CA GLN A 112 -11.68 -0.74 -13.42
C GLN A 112 -12.57 -0.65 -12.17
N HIS A 113 -12.43 -1.60 -11.25
CA HIS A 113 -13.15 -1.59 -9.98
C HIS A 113 -12.68 -0.43 -9.06
N ALA A 114 -11.41 -0.06 -9.14
CA ALA A 114 -10.84 1.05 -8.35
C ALA A 114 -10.94 2.42 -9.05
N LYS A 115 -11.49 2.51 -10.26
CA LYS A 115 -11.46 3.74 -11.08
C LYS A 115 -12.02 4.96 -10.34
N GLU A 116 -13.25 4.88 -9.83
CA GLU A 116 -13.90 6.00 -9.12
C GLU A 116 -13.19 6.33 -7.79
N LEU A 117 -12.66 5.34 -7.10
CA LEU A 117 -11.86 5.54 -5.89
C LEU A 117 -10.59 6.35 -6.20
N LEU A 118 -9.89 6.00 -7.27
CA LEU A 118 -8.67 6.70 -7.68
C LEU A 118 -8.93 8.14 -8.14
N GLU A 119 -10.12 8.48 -8.63
CA GLU A 119 -10.50 9.86 -8.99
C GLU A 119 -10.58 10.80 -7.78
N VAL A 120 -10.80 10.26 -6.60
CA VAL A 120 -10.87 11.02 -5.34
C VAL A 120 -9.70 10.75 -4.39
N THR A 121 -8.67 10.05 -4.86
CA THR A 121 -7.44 9.73 -4.13
C THR A 121 -6.30 10.65 -4.58
N ASP A 122 -5.66 11.36 -3.63
CA ASP A 122 -4.49 12.20 -3.92
C ASP A 122 -3.20 11.38 -3.97
N LEU A 123 -3.04 10.45 -3.03
CA LEU A 123 -1.85 9.62 -2.86
C LEU A 123 -2.21 8.14 -2.80
N VAL A 124 -1.49 7.32 -3.54
CA VAL A 124 -1.53 5.86 -3.39
C VAL A 124 -0.22 5.39 -2.72
N LEU A 125 -0.35 4.74 -1.56
CA LEU A 125 0.73 3.98 -0.93
C LEU A 125 0.63 2.57 -1.52
N LEU A 126 1.53 2.25 -2.44
CA LEU A 126 1.48 1.00 -3.21
C LEU A 126 2.52 0.01 -2.68
N ASP A 127 2.05 -1.13 -2.19
CA ASP A 127 2.91 -2.21 -1.74
C ASP A 127 3.35 -3.12 -2.90
N LEU A 128 4.59 -2.99 -3.35
CA LEU A 128 5.22 -3.98 -4.24
C LEU A 128 5.96 -5.01 -3.39
N LYS A 129 5.39 -6.22 -3.31
CA LYS A 129 5.85 -7.20 -2.31
C LYS A 129 6.97 -8.10 -2.83
N MET A 130 6.94 -8.46 -4.11
CA MET A 130 7.96 -9.26 -4.81
C MET A 130 7.70 -9.23 -6.32
N MET A 131 8.74 -9.18 -7.12
CA MET A 131 8.65 -9.21 -8.59
C MET A 131 8.62 -10.64 -9.10
N ASP A 132 9.37 -11.57 -8.47
CA ASP A 132 9.30 -12.98 -8.80
C ASP A 132 7.91 -13.55 -8.49
N ARG A 133 7.27 -14.13 -9.52
CA ARG A 133 5.89 -14.59 -9.43
C ARG A 133 5.71 -15.75 -8.45
N GLU A 134 6.60 -16.73 -8.48
CA GLU A 134 6.52 -17.90 -7.62
C GLU A 134 6.85 -17.56 -6.17
N GLY A 135 7.84 -16.68 -5.95
CA GLY A 135 8.15 -16.12 -4.65
C GLY A 135 6.98 -15.32 -4.09
N HIS A 136 6.30 -14.53 -4.94
CA HIS A 136 5.12 -13.77 -4.53
C HIS A 136 3.98 -14.69 -4.08
N ILE A 137 3.73 -15.80 -4.78
CA ILE A 137 2.72 -16.80 -4.39
C ILE A 137 3.07 -17.41 -3.02
N LYS A 138 4.34 -17.78 -2.80
CA LYS A 138 4.79 -18.31 -1.51
C LYS A 138 4.64 -17.29 -0.38
N LEU A 139 4.90 -16.02 -0.67
CA LEU A 139 4.86 -14.93 0.30
C LEU A 139 3.44 -14.48 0.65
N THR A 140 2.49 -14.51 -0.31
CA THR A 140 1.18 -13.85 -0.18
C THR A 140 -0.01 -14.75 -0.49
N SER A 141 0.22 -16.00 -0.90
CA SER A 141 -0.77 -16.97 -1.41
C SER A 141 -1.45 -16.56 -2.72
N GLN A 142 -0.97 -15.52 -3.41
CA GLN A 142 -1.52 -15.02 -4.67
C GLN A 142 -0.42 -14.67 -5.66
N PRO A 143 -0.64 -14.80 -6.98
CA PRO A 143 0.28 -14.29 -8.00
C PRO A 143 0.26 -12.75 -8.06
N ASN A 144 1.38 -12.15 -8.51
CA ASN A 144 1.52 -10.69 -8.62
C ASN A 144 0.92 -10.08 -9.91
N ASP A 145 0.38 -10.89 -10.82
CA ASP A 145 -0.11 -10.41 -12.13
C ASP A 145 -1.14 -9.26 -12.03
N ARG A 146 -2.06 -9.32 -11.05
CA ARG A 146 -3.04 -8.25 -10.82
C ARG A 146 -2.39 -6.98 -10.30
N ILE A 147 -1.43 -7.13 -9.39
CA ILE A 147 -0.69 -6.02 -8.80
C ILE A 147 0.11 -5.30 -9.89
N LEU A 148 0.81 -6.03 -10.75
CA LEU A 148 1.57 -5.45 -11.85
C LEU A 148 0.68 -4.74 -12.88
N ARG A 149 -0.51 -5.28 -13.18
CA ARG A 149 -1.51 -4.59 -14.03
C ARG A 149 -2.03 -3.32 -13.38
N PHE A 150 -2.33 -3.36 -12.09
CA PHE A 150 -2.75 -2.18 -11.34
C PHE A 150 -1.65 -1.13 -11.28
N THR A 151 -0.40 -1.55 -11.08
CA THR A 151 0.79 -0.67 -11.11
C THR A 151 0.94 0.03 -12.46
N ALA A 152 0.81 -0.73 -13.56
CA ALA A 152 0.84 -0.16 -14.91
C ALA A 152 -0.30 0.87 -15.14
N TYR A 153 -1.51 0.55 -14.67
CA TYR A 153 -2.65 1.46 -14.74
C TYR A 153 -2.41 2.74 -13.93
N LEU A 154 -1.84 2.64 -12.73
CA LEU A 154 -1.48 3.81 -11.91
C LEU A 154 -0.41 4.68 -12.58
N ALA A 155 0.54 4.10 -13.32
CA ALA A 155 1.60 4.84 -14.01
C ALA A 155 1.05 5.79 -15.11
N GLU A 156 -0.15 5.53 -15.61
CA GLU A 156 -0.84 6.35 -16.63
C GLU A 156 -1.77 7.41 -16.02
N ARG A 157 -1.93 7.40 -14.69
CA ARG A 157 -2.82 8.31 -13.98
C ARG A 157 -2.07 9.50 -13.36
N GLN A 158 -2.84 10.45 -12.81
CA GLN A 158 -2.30 11.64 -12.14
C GLN A 158 -2.09 11.45 -10.63
N ASN A 159 -2.52 10.31 -10.07
CA ASN A 159 -2.33 10.03 -8.66
C ASN A 159 -0.84 10.02 -8.30
N GLN A 160 -0.47 10.66 -7.21
CA GLN A 160 0.87 10.54 -6.65
C GLN A 160 1.04 9.14 -6.05
N ILE A 161 2.24 8.57 -6.14
CA ILE A 161 2.51 7.22 -5.66
C ILE A 161 3.72 7.24 -4.73
N TRP A 162 3.57 6.63 -3.56
CA TRP A 162 4.68 6.17 -2.73
C TRP A 162 4.72 4.65 -2.83
N VAL A 163 5.83 4.11 -3.31
CA VAL A 163 6.02 2.65 -3.35
C VAL A 163 6.60 2.20 -2.03
N ARG A 164 6.03 1.14 -1.47
CA ARG A 164 6.50 0.48 -0.26
C ARG A 164 6.90 -0.96 -0.54
N HIS A 165 7.94 -1.41 0.14
CA HIS A 165 8.40 -2.79 0.08
C HIS A 165 8.93 -3.21 1.45
N VAL A 166 8.43 -4.33 1.99
CA VAL A 166 8.92 -4.88 3.25
C VAL A 166 10.16 -5.72 2.97
N LEU A 167 11.30 -5.32 3.55
CA LEU A 167 12.58 -5.99 3.39
C LEU A 167 12.74 -7.09 4.45
N ILE A 168 12.66 -8.35 4.03
CA ILE A 168 12.77 -9.53 4.87
C ILE A 168 14.01 -10.31 4.46
N PRO A 169 15.04 -10.45 5.33
CA PRO A 169 16.27 -11.17 5.01
C PRO A 169 16.01 -12.60 4.53
N GLY A 170 16.64 -12.94 3.40
CA GLY A 170 16.52 -14.25 2.75
C GLY A 170 15.20 -14.53 2.04
N ILE A 171 14.27 -13.55 2.00
CA ILE A 171 12.94 -13.73 1.38
C ILE A 171 12.65 -12.66 0.33
N THR A 172 12.70 -11.38 0.70
CA THR A 172 12.37 -10.26 -0.20
C THR A 172 13.59 -9.38 -0.53
N ASP A 173 14.77 -9.78 -0.12
CA ASP A 173 16.03 -9.04 -0.26
C ASP A 173 16.90 -9.48 -1.45
N SER A 174 16.35 -10.29 -2.37
CA SER A 174 17.06 -10.71 -3.59
C SER A 174 17.52 -9.49 -4.40
N PRO A 175 18.83 -9.37 -4.70
CA PRO A 175 19.34 -8.24 -5.49
C PRO A 175 18.66 -8.11 -6.86
N THR A 176 18.39 -9.24 -7.53
CA THR A 176 17.71 -9.25 -8.82
C THR A 176 16.27 -8.75 -8.70
N ASP A 177 15.52 -9.22 -7.70
CA ASP A 177 14.13 -8.83 -7.50
C ASP A 177 14.01 -7.34 -7.16
N LEU A 178 14.88 -6.84 -6.26
CA LEU A 178 14.97 -5.43 -5.90
C LEU A 178 15.35 -4.54 -7.10
N TYR A 179 16.29 -4.99 -7.94
CA TYR A 179 16.66 -4.28 -9.15
C TYR A 179 15.50 -4.21 -10.15
N GLU A 180 14.79 -5.33 -10.41
CA GLU A 180 13.63 -5.36 -11.31
C GLU A 180 12.47 -4.52 -10.78
N MET A 181 12.22 -4.51 -9.48
CA MET A 181 11.26 -3.61 -8.85
C MET A 181 11.66 -2.15 -9.09
N GLY A 182 12.92 -1.81 -8.86
CA GLY A 182 13.45 -0.48 -9.15
C GLY A 182 13.29 -0.10 -10.62
N ARG A 183 13.56 -1.03 -11.54
CA ARG A 183 13.43 -0.81 -13.00
C ARG A 183 11.97 -0.51 -13.38
N LEU A 184 11.01 -1.25 -12.83
CA LEU A 184 9.58 -0.96 -13.00
C LEU A 184 9.24 0.44 -12.49
N ILE A 185 9.63 0.79 -11.26
CA ILE A 185 9.41 2.10 -10.65
C ILE A 185 9.99 3.21 -11.51
N GLY A 186 11.20 3.03 -12.08
CA GLY A 186 11.86 4.00 -12.95
C GLY A 186 11.06 4.37 -14.20
N THR A 187 10.14 3.52 -14.65
CA THR A 187 9.23 3.80 -15.78
C THR A 187 8.01 4.65 -15.37
N MET A 188 7.70 4.74 -14.08
CA MET A 188 6.50 5.40 -13.55
C MET A 188 6.78 6.89 -13.26
N PRO A 189 6.15 7.85 -13.98
CA PRO A 189 6.47 9.26 -13.86
C PRO A 189 5.93 9.92 -12.58
N ASN A 190 4.97 9.29 -11.95
CA ASN A 190 4.20 9.81 -10.82
C ASN A 190 4.61 9.20 -9.46
N VAL A 191 5.65 8.36 -9.42
CA VAL A 191 6.25 7.91 -8.17
C VAL A 191 7.09 9.03 -7.56
N GLN A 192 6.73 9.44 -6.35
CA GLN A 192 7.41 10.48 -5.60
C GLN A 192 8.38 9.96 -4.55
N LYS A 193 8.06 8.79 -3.98
CA LYS A 193 8.84 8.20 -2.90
C LYS A 193 8.90 6.68 -3.03
N VAL A 194 10.01 6.10 -2.63
CA VAL A 194 10.18 4.65 -2.47
C VAL A 194 10.70 4.39 -1.06
N GLU A 195 10.03 3.52 -0.34
CA GLU A 195 10.34 3.17 1.05
C GLU A 195 10.59 1.68 1.18
N LEU A 196 11.82 1.30 1.55
CA LEU A 196 12.08 -0.04 2.05
C LEU A 196 11.77 -0.06 3.55
N LEU A 197 10.77 -0.83 3.93
CA LEU A 197 10.34 -0.97 5.32
C LEU A 197 11.05 -2.18 5.93
N PRO A 198 11.94 -1.99 6.91
CA PRO A 198 12.56 -3.12 7.59
C PRO A 198 11.50 -4.01 8.22
N TYR A 199 11.58 -5.31 7.95
CA TYR A 199 10.74 -6.31 8.60
C TYR A 199 10.92 -6.24 10.12
N HIS A 200 9.82 -6.38 10.86
CA HIS A 200 9.82 -6.49 12.32
C HIS A 200 8.66 -7.40 12.78
N ARG A 201 8.75 -7.89 14.01
CA ARG A 201 7.87 -8.93 14.55
C ARG A 201 6.70 -8.42 15.40
N MET A 202 6.41 -7.12 15.40
CA MET A 202 5.38 -6.53 16.26
C MET A 202 3.97 -7.10 16.07
N GLY A 203 3.63 -7.64 14.88
CA GLY A 203 2.33 -8.25 14.60
C GLY A 203 2.15 -9.71 15.01
N VAL A 204 3.20 -10.40 15.47
CA VAL A 204 3.18 -11.86 15.72
C VAL A 204 2.14 -12.26 16.77
N TYR A 205 1.94 -11.45 17.80
CA TYR A 205 0.94 -11.74 18.85
C TYR A 205 -0.48 -11.94 18.29
N LYS A 206 -0.83 -11.27 17.18
CA LYS A 206 -2.15 -11.42 16.53
C LYS A 206 -2.32 -12.79 15.88
N TRP A 207 -1.25 -13.36 15.31
CA TRP A 207 -1.26 -14.72 14.80
C TRP A 207 -1.54 -15.73 15.92
N GLN A 208 -0.89 -15.55 17.07
CA GLN A 208 -1.10 -16.38 18.26
C GLN A 208 -2.55 -16.25 18.77
N GLN A 209 -3.11 -15.03 18.81
CA GLN A 209 -4.50 -14.80 19.21
C GLN A 209 -5.51 -15.48 18.26
N LEU A 210 -5.15 -15.62 16.98
CA LEU A 210 -5.96 -16.34 15.99
C LEU A 210 -5.74 -17.86 15.99
N GLY A 211 -4.87 -18.37 16.88
CA GLY A 211 -4.48 -19.79 16.91
C GLY A 211 -3.72 -20.23 15.66
N LYS A 212 -3.04 -19.31 14.97
CA LYS A 212 -2.28 -19.57 13.74
C LYS A 212 -0.78 -19.58 14.04
N GLU A 213 -0.06 -20.51 13.40
CA GLU A 213 1.39 -20.48 13.38
C GLU A 213 1.88 -19.28 12.57
N TYR A 214 2.94 -18.60 13.08
CA TYR A 214 3.54 -17.50 12.35
C TYR A 214 4.53 -18.05 11.31
N PRO A 215 4.30 -17.82 9.99
CA PRO A 215 5.10 -18.47 8.94
C PRO A 215 6.59 -18.08 8.95
N LEU A 216 6.92 -16.90 9.50
CA LEU A 216 8.29 -16.38 9.56
C LEU A 216 8.90 -16.51 10.95
N GLU A 217 8.53 -17.59 11.68
CA GLU A 217 9.16 -17.87 12.99
C GLU A 217 10.68 -18.10 12.79
N GLY A 218 11.50 -17.47 13.63
CA GLY A 218 12.96 -17.52 13.51
C GLY A 218 13.59 -16.59 12.46
N VAL A 219 12.81 -15.92 11.61
CA VAL A 219 13.33 -14.90 10.69
C VAL A 219 13.68 -13.64 11.50
N ARG A 220 14.92 -13.19 11.35
CA ARG A 220 15.42 -11.97 12.04
C ARG A 220 15.04 -10.69 11.30
N GLU A 221 15.12 -9.58 11.99
CA GLU A 221 15.04 -8.26 11.39
C GLU A 221 16.29 -7.97 10.55
N PRO A 222 16.20 -7.16 9.47
CA PRO A 222 17.34 -6.79 8.65
C PRO A 222 18.28 -5.84 9.41
N GLU A 223 19.58 -6.01 9.19
CA GLU A 223 20.58 -5.09 9.67
C GLU A 223 20.61 -3.81 8.80
N LYS A 224 21.10 -2.71 9.36
CA LYS A 224 21.24 -1.44 8.63
C LYS A 224 21.98 -1.59 7.30
N GLN A 225 23.08 -2.36 7.29
CA GLN A 225 23.88 -2.58 6.07
C GLN A 225 23.09 -3.34 4.98
N GLU A 226 22.17 -4.22 5.37
CA GLU A 226 21.30 -4.94 4.43
C GLU A 226 20.28 -3.99 3.83
N VAL A 227 19.68 -3.11 4.65
CA VAL A 227 18.78 -2.05 4.18
C VAL A 227 19.49 -1.10 3.23
N ASP A 228 20.72 -0.68 3.54
CA ASP A 228 21.51 0.22 2.71
C ASP A 228 21.85 -0.43 1.35
N ARG A 229 22.23 -1.72 1.33
CA ARG A 229 22.48 -2.49 0.09
C ARG A 229 21.21 -2.66 -0.75
N ALA A 230 20.11 -2.99 -0.12
CA ALA A 230 18.80 -3.13 -0.79
C ALA A 230 18.38 -1.80 -1.45
N ASN A 231 18.51 -0.68 -0.72
CA ASN A 231 18.26 0.65 -1.27
C ASN A 231 19.14 0.95 -2.48
N ALA A 232 20.44 0.61 -2.45
CA ALA A 232 21.33 0.81 -3.59
C ALA A 232 20.88 0.00 -4.83
N MET A 233 20.40 -1.24 -4.65
CA MET A 233 19.89 -2.06 -5.74
C MET A 233 18.62 -1.47 -6.35
N VAL A 234 17.67 -1.03 -5.53
CA VAL A 234 16.44 -0.35 -6.00
C VAL A 234 16.79 0.93 -6.77
N GLN A 235 17.71 1.76 -6.26
CA GLN A 235 18.12 2.98 -6.94
C GLN A 235 18.81 2.72 -8.28
N ALA A 236 19.65 1.68 -8.37
CA ALA A 236 20.26 1.25 -9.63
C ALA A 236 19.18 0.84 -10.66
N GLY A 237 18.19 0.07 -10.24
CA GLY A 237 17.05 -0.27 -11.06
C GLY A 237 16.24 0.94 -11.53
N ILE A 238 15.94 1.88 -10.62
CA ILE A 238 15.21 3.12 -10.96
C ILE A 238 15.96 3.93 -12.05
N LYS A 239 17.29 4.01 -11.94
CA LYS A 239 18.12 4.68 -12.96
C LYS A 239 17.97 3.99 -14.31
N ALA A 240 18.10 2.68 -14.36
CA ALA A 240 17.94 1.89 -15.59
C ALA A 240 16.55 2.06 -16.22
N GLY A 241 15.48 1.96 -15.41
CA GLY A 241 14.10 2.15 -15.90
C GLY A 241 13.84 3.55 -16.48
N LYS A 242 14.41 4.59 -15.89
CA LYS A 242 14.34 5.96 -16.45
C LYS A 242 15.05 6.09 -17.78
N GLU A 243 16.22 5.45 -17.97
CA GLU A 243 16.96 5.43 -19.22
C GLU A 243 16.20 4.66 -20.31
N GLU A 244 15.63 3.50 -20.00
CA GLU A 244 14.80 2.74 -20.92
C GLU A 244 13.59 3.56 -21.42
N LYS A 245 12.92 4.28 -20.53
CA LYS A 245 11.78 5.14 -20.89
C LYS A 245 12.20 6.24 -21.84
N LYS A 246 13.33 6.92 -21.60
CA LYS A 246 13.84 7.96 -22.49
C LYS A 246 14.12 7.42 -23.90
N ASN A 247 14.74 6.22 -23.97
CA ASN A 247 15.08 5.59 -25.25
C ASN A 247 13.85 5.14 -26.05
N LYS A 248 12.75 4.79 -25.38
CA LYS A 248 11.47 4.45 -26.04
C LYS A 248 10.76 5.67 -26.62
N VAL A 249 10.81 6.80 -25.90
CA VAL A 249 10.17 8.07 -26.35
C VAL A 249 10.97 8.74 -27.47
N GLY A 250 12.30 8.53 -27.54
CA GLY A 250 13.17 9.15 -28.54
C GLY A 250 13.25 8.42 -29.89
N LYS A 251 12.58 7.26 -30.07
CA LYS A 251 12.50 6.60 -31.39
C LYS A 251 11.24 7.08 -32.11
N PRO A 252 11.35 7.80 -33.24
CA PRO A 252 10.17 8.09 -34.07
C PRO A 252 9.56 6.76 -34.52
N ALA A 253 8.23 6.70 -34.51
CA ALA A 253 7.50 5.57 -35.07
C ALA A 253 7.90 5.42 -36.54
N SER A 254 8.55 4.30 -36.85
CA SER A 254 8.92 3.89 -38.21
C SER A 254 7.70 3.34 -38.94
#